data_99065cc94de3fd14109f734cac361a96
#
_entry.id   99065cc94de3fd14109f734cac361a96
#
_cell.length_a   1.000
_cell.length_b   1.000
_cell.length_c   1.000
_cell.angle_alpha   90.00
_cell.angle_beta   90.00
_cell.angle_gamma   90.00
#
_symmetry.space_group_name_H-M   'P 1'
#
loop_
_entity.id
_entity.type
_entity.pdbx_description
1 polymer ?
#
loop_
_entity_poly.entity_id
_entity_poly.type
_entity_poly.pdbx_seq_one_letter_code
_entity_poly.pdbx_strand_id
1 'polypeptide(L)'
;MTPIYYYRNSAHPYNRSHWGDVAVYWRPSTEFTGNVYKGEGLVAGKPEDVWECLKPEPGGLRVKWDNNVQDFQLLETVTNDITICRTVTPAAAMGIISPRDFVDVVMIKRYEDGSITSNATNVEHPSCPPQRHFVRGFNHPCGCSCVPVPGEPEKTQVLSFFQTDLSGYLPKSVVESFFPYSMTQFYNNLSKAVKSLNV
;
A
#
# COMPACT_ATOMS: atom_id res chain seq x y z
N MET A 1 -13.95 13.17 4.26
CA MET A 1 -14.21 11.89 3.57
C MET A 1 -12.84 11.28 3.25
N THR A 2 -12.54 10.05 3.68
CA THR A 2 -11.22 9.44 3.45
C THR A 2 -11.09 8.99 1.98
N PRO A 3 -9.89 9.05 1.37
CA PRO A 3 -9.67 8.56 0.01
C PRO A 3 -10.18 7.13 -0.20
N ILE A 4 -9.98 6.24 0.78
CA ILE A 4 -10.47 4.85 0.72
C ILE A 4 -12.00 4.78 0.57
N TYR A 5 -12.75 5.63 1.26
CA TYR A 5 -14.20 5.68 1.13
C TYR A 5 -14.63 6.11 -0.27
N TYR A 6 -13.95 7.08 -0.85
CA TYR A 6 -14.19 7.56 -2.22
C TYR A 6 -13.97 6.45 -3.26
N TYR A 7 -12.84 5.73 -3.16
CA TYR A 7 -12.52 4.67 -4.13
C TYR A 7 -13.36 3.42 -3.94
N ARG A 8 -13.83 3.11 -2.73
CA ARG A 8 -14.71 1.99 -2.45
C ARG A 8 -16.07 2.13 -3.15
N ASN A 9 -16.58 3.35 -3.27
CA ASN A 9 -17.94 3.66 -3.74
C ASN A 9 -17.97 4.33 -5.12
N SER A 10 -16.84 4.43 -5.83
CA SER A 10 -16.82 5.07 -7.14
C SER A 10 -17.56 4.23 -8.21
N ALA A 11 -18.49 4.86 -8.93
CA ALA A 11 -19.27 4.23 -10.00
C ALA A 11 -18.50 4.03 -11.33
N HIS A 12 -17.20 4.38 -11.37
CA HIS A 12 -16.41 4.21 -12.60
C HIS A 12 -16.04 2.75 -12.82
N PRO A 13 -16.18 2.24 -14.07
CA PRO A 13 -15.84 0.86 -14.38
C PRO A 13 -14.34 0.63 -14.20
N TYR A 14 -14.01 -0.43 -13.43
CA TYR A 14 -12.66 -0.92 -13.30
C TYR A 14 -12.43 -2.09 -14.27
N ASN A 15 -11.25 -2.16 -14.88
CA ASN A 15 -10.75 -3.41 -15.42
C ASN A 15 -10.47 -4.36 -14.26
N ARG A 16 -10.60 -5.67 -14.48
CA ARG A 16 -10.49 -6.68 -13.42
C ARG A 16 -9.64 -7.86 -13.86
N SER A 17 -8.79 -8.34 -12.97
CA SER A 17 -8.18 -9.66 -13.06
C SER A 17 -8.27 -10.40 -11.73
N HIS A 18 -8.27 -11.72 -11.79
CA HIS A 18 -8.23 -12.60 -10.62
C HIS A 18 -6.93 -13.41 -10.63
N TRP A 19 -6.29 -13.48 -9.46
CA TRP A 19 -5.10 -14.28 -9.23
C TRP A 19 -5.32 -15.06 -7.93
N GLY A 20 -5.87 -16.28 -8.04
CA GLY A 20 -6.31 -17.05 -6.88
C GLY A 20 -7.42 -16.32 -6.13
N ASP A 21 -7.26 -16.14 -4.81
CA ASP A 21 -8.24 -15.50 -3.93
C ASP A 21 -8.11 -13.96 -3.90
N VAL A 22 -7.24 -13.39 -4.72
CA VAL A 22 -7.00 -11.94 -4.79
C VAL A 22 -7.63 -11.36 -6.04
N ALA A 23 -8.49 -10.38 -5.88
CA ALA A 23 -9.04 -9.60 -6.98
C ALA A 23 -8.27 -8.28 -7.12
N VAL A 24 -7.75 -8.02 -8.31
CA VAL A 24 -7.07 -6.77 -8.64
C VAL A 24 -7.88 -6.03 -9.71
N TYR A 25 -8.16 -4.77 -9.44
CA TYR A 25 -8.91 -3.89 -10.30
C TYR A 25 -8.07 -2.66 -10.63
N TRP A 26 -8.24 -2.07 -11.83
CA TRP A 26 -7.58 -0.82 -12.18
C TRP A 26 -8.41 0.02 -13.13
N ARG A 27 -8.22 1.31 -13.06
CA ARG A 27 -8.74 2.31 -13.98
C ARG A 27 -7.76 3.46 -14.11
N PRO A 28 -7.88 4.31 -15.16
CA PRO A 28 -7.10 5.53 -15.25
C PRO A 28 -7.25 6.39 -14.00
N SER A 29 -6.14 6.97 -13.55
CA SER A 29 -6.13 7.97 -12.48
C SER A 29 -6.61 9.32 -13.02
N THR A 30 -7.21 10.12 -12.13
CA THR A 30 -7.51 11.53 -12.37
C THR A 30 -6.43 12.46 -11.82
N GLU A 31 -5.49 11.91 -11.03
CA GLU A 31 -4.46 12.68 -10.31
C GLU A 31 -3.16 12.77 -11.11
N PHE A 32 -2.86 11.76 -11.96
CA PHE A 32 -1.63 11.70 -12.75
C PHE A 32 -1.83 10.81 -13.99
N THR A 33 -0.87 10.84 -14.92
CA THR A 33 -0.86 9.95 -16.09
C THR A 33 -0.48 8.54 -15.71
N GLY A 34 -1.45 7.75 -15.28
CA GLY A 34 -1.28 6.37 -14.83
C GLY A 34 -2.60 5.77 -14.37
N ASN A 35 -2.53 4.71 -13.58
CA ASN A 35 -3.71 4.01 -13.09
C ASN A 35 -3.80 4.09 -11.55
N VAL A 36 -5.03 4.08 -11.04
CA VAL A 36 -5.32 3.67 -9.69
C VAL A 36 -5.63 2.18 -9.70
N TYR A 37 -4.95 1.45 -8.83
CA TYR A 37 -5.14 0.01 -8.62
C TYR A 37 -5.84 -0.23 -7.30
N LYS A 38 -6.78 -1.17 -7.28
CA LYS A 38 -7.49 -1.62 -6.09
C LYS A 38 -7.27 -3.12 -5.95
N GLY A 39 -6.80 -3.55 -4.80
CA GLY A 39 -6.72 -4.95 -4.42
C GLY A 39 -7.76 -5.31 -3.37
N GLU A 40 -8.30 -6.51 -3.47
CA GLU A 40 -9.21 -7.09 -2.49
C GLU A 40 -8.80 -8.53 -2.21
N GLY A 41 -8.68 -8.89 -0.93
CA GLY A 41 -8.36 -10.25 -0.52
C GLY A 41 -8.80 -10.52 0.91
N LEU A 42 -9.03 -11.80 1.22
CA LEU A 42 -9.29 -12.28 2.57
C LEU A 42 -8.00 -12.81 3.19
N VAL A 43 -7.73 -12.41 4.42
CA VAL A 43 -6.57 -12.86 5.20
C VAL A 43 -7.07 -13.55 6.47
N ALA A 44 -6.57 -14.74 6.76
CA ALA A 44 -6.85 -15.46 7.99
C ALA A 44 -6.09 -14.82 9.14
N GLY A 45 -6.81 -14.15 10.02
CA GLY A 45 -6.30 -13.40 11.17
C GLY A 45 -7.25 -12.27 11.55
N LYS A 46 -7.18 -11.84 12.80
CA LYS A 46 -7.97 -10.69 13.29
C LYS A 46 -7.47 -9.40 12.64
N PRO A 47 -8.32 -8.36 12.51
CA PRO A 47 -7.91 -7.08 11.93
C PRO A 47 -6.65 -6.47 12.58
N GLU A 48 -6.48 -6.60 13.88
CA GLU A 48 -5.30 -6.10 14.59
C GLU A 48 -4.03 -6.86 14.20
N ASP A 49 -4.08 -8.21 14.12
CA ASP A 49 -2.91 -9.03 13.74
C ASP A 49 -2.49 -8.74 12.29
N VAL A 50 -3.48 -8.57 11.40
CA VAL A 50 -3.24 -8.20 10.01
C VAL A 50 -2.65 -6.79 9.94
N TRP A 51 -3.18 -5.85 10.74
CA TRP A 51 -2.68 -4.49 10.83
C TRP A 51 -1.23 -4.42 11.34
N GLU A 52 -0.88 -5.22 12.36
CA GLU A 52 0.49 -5.30 12.85
C GLU A 52 1.49 -5.69 11.75
N CYS A 53 1.08 -6.54 10.81
CA CYS A 53 1.89 -6.85 9.64
C CYS A 53 1.96 -5.70 8.63
N LEU A 54 0.92 -4.86 8.52
CA LEU A 54 0.76 -3.84 7.47
C LEU A 54 1.28 -2.46 7.84
N LYS A 55 1.29 -2.11 9.13
CA LYS A 55 1.62 -0.75 9.57
C LYS A 55 2.98 -0.28 9.06
N PRO A 56 3.07 0.95 8.54
CA PRO A 56 4.32 1.54 8.05
C PRO A 56 5.16 2.04 9.24
N GLU A 57 5.91 1.14 9.86
CA GLU A 57 6.68 1.43 11.07
C GLU A 57 8.16 1.10 10.85
N PRO A 58 9.10 2.01 11.23
CA PRO A 58 10.53 1.72 11.19
C PRO A 58 10.88 0.47 11.99
N GLY A 59 11.58 -0.48 11.35
CA GLY A 59 11.89 -1.77 11.97
C GLY A 59 10.71 -2.69 12.23
N GLY A 60 9.51 -2.32 11.79
CA GLY A 60 8.28 -3.11 11.93
C GLY A 60 8.26 -4.40 11.12
N LEU A 61 7.16 -5.14 11.22
CA LEU A 61 7.03 -6.44 10.57
C LEU A 61 7.00 -6.33 9.05
N ARG A 62 6.45 -5.24 8.50
CA ARG A 62 6.25 -5.08 7.06
C ARG A 62 7.55 -5.18 6.25
N VAL A 63 8.64 -4.62 6.73
CA VAL A 63 9.95 -4.71 6.04
C VAL A 63 10.51 -6.14 5.98
N LYS A 64 9.99 -7.07 6.79
CA LYS A 64 10.45 -8.45 6.84
C LYS A 64 9.78 -9.35 5.81
N TRP A 65 8.57 -8.99 5.36
CA TRP A 65 7.79 -9.85 4.48
C TRP A 65 7.38 -9.18 3.16
N ASP A 66 7.26 -7.84 3.11
CA ASP A 66 6.82 -7.12 1.92
C ASP A 66 8.01 -6.84 1.00
N ASN A 67 8.14 -7.64 -0.06
CA ASN A 67 9.23 -7.52 -1.03
C ASN A 67 9.23 -6.17 -1.79
N ASN A 68 8.17 -5.38 -1.66
CA ASN A 68 8.10 -4.04 -2.27
C ASN A 68 8.66 -2.96 -1.35
N VAL A 69 9.00 -3.30 -0.10
CA VAL A 69 9.49 -2.34 0.90
C VAL A 69 10.84 -2.80 1.41
N GLN A 70 11.82 -1.92 1.34
CA GLN A 70 13.16 -2.14 1.89
C GLN A 70 13.31 -1.50 3.27
N ASP A 71 12.74 -0.30 3.46
CA ASP A 71 12.89 0.46 4.70
C ASP A 71 11.76 1.47 4.88
N PHE A 72 11.44 1.78 6.14
CA PHE A 72 10.61 2.90 6.57
C PHE A 72 11.42 3.80 7.50
N GLN A 73 11.36 5.11 7.28
CA GLN A 73 11.98 6.14 8.12
C GLN A 73 10.92 7.13 8.57
N LEU A 74 10.77 7.30 9.88
CA LEU A 74 9.92 8.35 10.44
C LEU A 74 10.65 9.69 10.31
N LEU A 75 10.06 10.65 9.60
CA LEU A 75 10.60 11.99 9.44
C LEU A 75 10.00 12.95 10.46
N GLU A 76 8.69 12.86 10.70
CA GLU A 76 7.97 13.73 11.62
C GLU A 76 6.73 13.03 12.19
N THR A 77 6.44 13.30 13.46
CA THR A 77 5.15 12.97 14.09
C THR A 77 4.34 14.24 14.21
N VAL A 78 3.30 14.38 13.37
CA VAL A 78 2.42 15.56 13.36
C VAL A 78 1.39 15.47 14.48
N THR A 79 0.76 14.31 14.63
CA THR A 79 -0.14 13.94 15.73
C THR A 79 0.03 12.47 16.06
N ASN A 80 -0.70 11.94 17.06
CA ASN A 80 -0.68 10.51 17.37
C ASN A 80 -1.12 9.61 16.18
N ASP A 81 -1.97 10.15 15.30
CA ASP A 81 -2.55 9.42 14.18
C ASP A 81 -1.96 9.84 12.81
N ILE A 82 -1.14 10.90 12.78
CA ILE A 82 -0.59 11.47 11.55
C ILE A 82 0.93 11.57 11.65
N THR A 83 1.61 10.91 10.74
CA THR A 83 3.07 10.94 10.63
C THR A 83 3.51 11.30 9.21
N ILE A 84 4.72 11.79 9.06
CA ILE A 84 5.40 11.90 7.77
C ILE A 84 6.53 10.88 7.77
N CYS A 85 6.50 9.99 6.79
CA CYS A 85 7.51 8.95 6.66
C CYS A 85 8.07 8.87 5.25
N ARG A 86 9.31 8.39 5.19
CA ARG A 86 9.96 7.97 3.96
C ARG A 86 9.88 6.48 3.83
N THR A 87 9.42 6.00 2.68
CA THR A 87 9.45 4.59 2.29
C THR A 87 10.52 4.40 1.23
N VAL A 88 11.37 3.40 1.41
CA VAL A 88 12.38 2.99 0.41
C VAL A 88 11.96 1.66 -0.20
N THR A 89 12.00 1.58 -1.53
CA THR A 89 11.69 0.35 -2.27
C THR A 89 12.93 -0.17 -2.98
N PRO A 90 13.13 -1.48 -3.04
CA PRO A 90 14.24 -2.07 -3.81
C PRO A 90 14.04 -1.91 -5.32
N ALA A 91 15.06 -2.28 -6.09
CA ALA A 91 14.90 -2.45 -7.52
C ALA A 91 13.88 -3.55 -7.82
N ALA A 92 13.11 -3.39 -8.90
CA ALA A 92 12.06 -4.32 -9.30
C ALA A 92 12.10 -4.59 -10.82
N ALA A 93 11.25 -5.52 -11.29
CA ALA A 93 11.14 -5.89 -12.69
C ALA A 93 12.52 -6.20 -13.31
N MET A 94 13.30 -7.08 -12.66
CA MET A 94 14.66 -7.48 -13.08
C MET A 94 15.62 -6.28 -13.25
N GLY A 95 15.47 -5.24 -12.42
CA GLY A 95 16.32 -4.05 -12.43
C GLY A 95 15.87 -2.94 -13.38
N ILE A 96 14.81 -3.14 -14.17
CA ILE A 96 14.25 -2.09 -15.04
C ILE A 96 13.69 -0.95 -14.20
N ILE A 97 13.08 -1.26 -13.05
CA ILE A 97 12.63 -0.28 -12.08
C ILE A 97 13.74 -0.13 -11.04
N SER A 98 14.49 0.96 -11.11
CA SER A 98 15.53 1.28 -10.11
C SER A 98 14.93 1.52 -8.73
N PRO A 99 15.70 1.47 -7.64
CA PRO A 99 15.22 1.80 -6.30
C PRO A 99 14.52 3.16 -6.26
N ARG A 100 13.39 3.22 -5.54
CA ARG A 100 12.61 4.44 -5.34
C ARG A 100 12.57 4.81 -3.88
N ASP A 101 12.35 6.08 -3.62
CA ASP A 101 11.89 6.54 -2.33
C ASP A 101 10.62 7.40 -2.48
N PHE A 102 9.81 7.37 -1.46
CA PHE A 102 8.56 8.11 -1.36
C PHE A 102 8.54 8.84 -0.03
N VAL A 103 8.04 10.07 -0.01
CA VAL A 103 7.82 10.83 1.23
C VAL A 103 6.32 11.13 1.30
N ASP A 104 5.68 10.59 2.31
CA ASP A 104 4.24 10.63 2.43
C ASP A 104 3.82 11.10 3.82
N VAL A 105 2.76 11.91 3.87
CA VAL A 105 1.95 12.05 5.07
C VAL A 105 1.02 10.85 5.16
N VAL A 106 1.01 10.18 6.30
CA VAL A 106 0.22 8.98 6.58
C VAL A 106 -0.69 9.25 7.75
N MET A 107 -1.99 9.01 7.55
CA MET A 107 -3.00 9.06 8.60
C MET A 107 -3.52 7.65 8.87
N ILE A 108 -3.49 7.23 10.12
CA ILE A 108 -4.05 5.97 10.60
C ILE A 108 -5.35 6.26 11.33
N LYS A 109 -6.40 5.50 11.07
CA LYS A 109 -7.67 5.63 11.76
C LYS A 109 -8.24 4.28 12.14
N ARG A 110 -8.71 4.19 13.39
CA ARG A 110 -9.44 3.06 13.95
C ARG A 110 -10.91 3.42 14.07
N TYR A 111 -11.79 2.47 13.80
CA TYR A 111 -13.23 2.65 13.79
C TYR A 111 -13.89 1.76 14.85
N GLU A 112 -15.08 2.13 15.29
CA GLU A 112 -15.85 1.39 16.30
C GLU A 112 -16.25 -0.01 15.86
N ASP A 113 -16.36 -0.24 14.55
CA ASP A 113 -16.63 -1.57 13.97
C ASP A 113 -15.41 -2.48 13.94
N GLY A 114 -14.27 -2.05 14.49
CA GLY A 114 -13.00 -2.76 14.48
C GLY A 114 -12.20 -2.61 13.19
N SER A 115 -12.67 -1.82 12.23
CA SER A 115 -11.90 -1.53 11.01
C SER A 115 -10.72 -0.62 11.32
N ILE A 116 -9.61 -0.85 10.61
CA ILE A 116 -8.40 -0.02 10.70
C ILE A 116 -8.02 0.41 9.29
N THR A 117 -7.75 1.70 9.11
CA THR A 117 -7.32 2.24 7.80
C THR A 117 -6.03 3.02 7.90
N SER A 118 -5.20 2.94 6.88
CA SER A 118 -4.17 3.93 6.58
C SER A 118 -4.54 4.69 5.31
N ASN A 119 -4.31 5.99 5.31
CA ASN A 119 -4.44 6.84 4.14
C ASN A 119 -3.15 7.64 4.01
N ALA A 120 -2.62 7.70 2.81
CA ALA A 120 -1.38 8.39 2.54
C ALA A 120 -1.46 9.21 1.26
N THR A 121 -0.66 10.25 1.21
CA THR A 121 -0.39 11.02 -0.01
C THR A 121 0.98 11.65 0.09
N ASN A 122 1.60 11.90 -1.07
CA ASN A 122 2.93 12.51 -1.11
C ASN A 122 2.95 13.92 -0.48
N VAL A 123 4.08 14.24 0.11
CA VAL A 123 4.39 15.55 0.68
C VAL A 123 5.88 15.85 0.51
N GLU A 124 6.25 17.10 0.39
CA GLU A 124 7.63 17.51 0.51
C GLU A 124 8.01 17.69 1.98
N HIS A 125 9.23 17.27 2.34
CA HIS A 125 9.75 17.45 3.70
C HIS A 125 11.17 17.98 3.66
N PRO A 126 11.48 19.09 4.38
CA PRO A 126 12.80 19.74 4.30
C PRO A 126 13.98 18.84 4.67
N SER A 127 13.79 17.91 5.61
CA SER A 127 14.84 16.97 6.03
C SER A 127 15.06 15.80 5.05
N CYS A 128 14.23 15.68 4.01
CA CYS A 128 14.30 14.56 3.07
C CYS A 128 14.18 15.00 1.61
N PRO A 129 15.13 15.82 1.12
CA PRO A 129 15.18 16.15 -0.30
C PRO A 129 15.48 14.90 -1.15
N PRO A 130 15.20 14.93 -2.48
CA PRO A 130 15.56 13.83 -3.38
C PRO A 130 17.05 13.46 -3.27
N GLN A 131 17.34 12.16 -3.28
CA GLN A 131 18.67 11.60 -3.06
C GLN A 131 19.21 10.92 -4.34
N ARG A 132 20.52 11.00 -4.57
CA ARG A 132 21.18 10.50 -5.79
C ARG A 132 20.98 9.01 -6.10
N HIS A 133 20.77 8.20 -5.07
CA HIS A 133 20.65 6.74 -5.22
C HIS A 133 19.23 6.23 -5.42
N PHE A 134 18.26 7.13 -5.36
CA PHE A 134 16.84 6.82 -5.49
C PHE A 134 16.18 7.74 -6.52
N VAL A 135 15.23 7.18 -7.25
CA VAL A 135 14.28 7.99 -8.00
C VAL A 135 13.14 8.35 -7.05
N ARG A 136 12.89 9.64 -6.82
CA ARG A 136 11.75 10.09 -6.04
C ARG A 136 10.47 9.78 -6.80
N GLY A 137 9.66 8.87 -6.24
CA GLY A 137 8.30 8.60 -6.69
C GLY A 137 7.28 9.41 -5.90
N PHE A 138 6.04 9.40 -6.35
CA PHE A 138 4.95 10.14 -5.72
C PHE A 138 3.76 9.22 -5.53
N ASN A 139 3.30 9.07 -4.28
CA ASN A 139 2.03 8.46 -3.98
C ASN A 139 0.95 9.52 -4.01
N HIS A 140 0.01 9.40 -4.94
CA HIS A 140 -1.25 10.13 -4.89
C HIS A 140 -2.15 9.47 -3.82
N PRO A 141 -3.31 10.05 -3.48
CA PRO A 141 -4.14 9.51 -2.40
C PRO A 141 -4.30 7.99 -2.50
N CYS A 142 -3.79 7.27 -1.52
CA CYS A 142 -3.69 5.81 -1.49
C CYS A 142 -3.86 5.27 -0.07
N GLY A 143 -3.81 3.96 0.14
CA GLY A 143 -3.85 3.36 1.46
C GLY A 143 -4.39 1.95 1.52
N CYS A 144 -4.52 1.44 2.76
CA CYS A 144 -5.04 0.11 3.05
C CYS A 144 -6.15 0.17 4.09
N SER A 145 -7.02 -0.84 4.07
CA SER A 145 -8.09 -1.03 5.06
C SER A 145 -8.15 -2.49 5.48
N CYS A 146 -8.13 -2.73 6.79
CA CYS A 146 -8.41 -4.01 7.42
C CYS A 146 -9.84 -3.95 7.95
N VAL A 147 -10.75 -4.75 7.40
CA VAL A 147 -12.17 -4.76 7.74
C VAL A 147 -12.54 -6.11 8.33
N PRO A 148 -13.15 -6.17 9.54
CA PRO A 148 -13.66 -7.42 10.09
C PRO A 148 -14.67 -8.07 9.14
N VAL A 149 -14.61 -9.39 9.01
CA VAL A 149 -15.62 -10.15 8.26
C VAL A 149 -16.78 -10.52 9.20
N PRO A 150 -18.01 -10.08 8.93
CA PRO A 150 -19.15 -10.39 9.79
C PRO A 150 -19.32 -11.91 10.00
N GLY A 151 -19.41 -12.34 11.26
CA GLY A 151 -19.55 -13.75 11.62
C GLY A 151 -18.26 -14.58 11.56
N GLU A 152 -17.14 -14.00 11.13
CA GLU A 152 -15.84 -14.68 11.01
C GLU A 152 -14.73 -13.87 11.69
N PRO A 153 -14.63 -13.87 13.05
CA PRO A 153 -13.74 -13.01 13.80
C PRO A 153 -12.24 -13.23 13.51
N GLU A 154 -11.88 -14.42 13.02
CA GLU A 154 -10.52 -14.79 12.62
C GLU A 154 -10.25 -14.55 11.14
N LYS A 155 -11.05 -13.69 10.48
CA LYS A 155 -10.83 -13.27 9.09
C LYS A 155 -10.93 -11.78 8.93
N THR A 156 -10.06 -11.24 8.09
CA THR A 156 -10.01 -9.84 7.73
C THR A 156 -10.11 -9.69 6.22
N GLN A 157 -11.03 -8.85 5.77
CA GLN A 157 -11.02 -8.35 4.40
C GLN A 157 -10.00 -7.21 4.31
N VAL A 158 -8.97 -7.41 3.51
CA VAL A 158 -7.98 -6.38 3.22
C VAL A 158 -8.31 -5.73 1.89
N LEU A 159 -8.44 -4.41 1.92
CA LEU A 159 -8.59 -3.57 0.73
C LEU A 159 -7.33 -2.72 0.61
N SER A 160 -6.73 -2.66 -0.56
CA SER A 160 -5.59 -1.80 -0.84
C SER A 160 -5.84 -0.93 -2.07
N PHE A 161 -5.41 0.31 -1.99
CA PHE A 161 -5.47 1.26 -3.10
C PHE A 161 -4.07 1.80 -3.34
N PHE A 162 -3.54 1.59 -4.55
CA PHE A 162 -2.26 2.12 -4.99
C PHE A 162 -2.47 3.09 -6.14
N GLN A 163 -1.97 4.29 -5.97
CA GLN A 163 -2.02 5.35 -6.96
C GLN A 163 -0.65 6.02 -6.97
N THR A 164 0.31 5.35 -7.61
CA THR A 164 1.74 5.64 -7.48
C THR A 164 2.33 6.01 -8.82
N ASP A 165 2.89 7.21 -8.91
CA ASP A 165 3.80 7.61 -9.96
C ASP A 165 5.22 7.18 -9.59
N LEU A 166 5.74 6.19 -10.31
CA LEU A 166 7.11 5.68 -10.10
C LEU A 166 8.17 6.64 -10.62
N SER A 167 7.80 7.66 -11.35
CA SER A 167 8.68 8.64 -12.00
C SER A 167 9.78 8.03 -12.88
N GLY A 168 10.54 8.88 -13.55
CA GLY A 168 11.60 8.46 -14.47
C GLY A 168 11.05 7.91 -15.79
N TYR A 169 11.98 7.44 -16.63
CA TYR A 169 11.65 6.92 -17.95
C TYR A 169 11.39 5.43 -17.89
N LEU A 170 10.14 5.05 -17.56
CA LEU A 170 9.72 3.65 -17.51
C LEU A 170 8.78 3.34 -18.68
N PRO A 171 8.96 2.21 -19.39
CA PRO A 171 8.00 1.77 -20.38
C PRO A 171 6.64 1.52 -19.73
N LYS A 172 5.58 2.06 -20.34
CA LYS A 172 4.20 1.93 -19.81
C LYS A 172 3.81 0.47 -19.58
N SER A 173 4.17 -0.44 -20.50
CA SER A 173 3.90 -1.87 -20.38
C SER A 173 4.55 -2.52 -19.16
N VAL A 174 5.75 -2.06 -18.75
CA VAL A 174 6.43 -2.53 -17.53
C VAL A 174 5.66 -2.11 -16.32
N VAL A 175 5.24 -0.84 -16.23
CA VAL A 175 4.47 -0.33 -15.10
C VAL A 175 3.12 -1.03 -14.99
N GLU A 176 2.41 -1.19 -16.11
CA GLU A 176 1.09 -1.83 -16.16
C GLU A 176 1.11 -3.33 -15.80
N SER A 177 2.19 -4.03 -16.08
CA SER A 177 2.35 -5.43 -15.66
C SER A 177 2.88 -5.56 -14.23
N PHE A 178 3.70 -4.62 -13.77
CA PHE A 178 4.30 -4.65 -12.44
C PHE A 178 3.26 -4.55 -11.32
N PHE A 179 2.33 -3.59 -11.37
CA PHE A 179 1.41 -3.36 -10.27
C PHE A 179 0.47 -4.54 -9.98
N PRO A 180 -0.23 -5.16 -10.94
CA PRO A 180 -1.07 -6.32 -10.66
C PRO A 180 -0.29 -7.51 -10.09
N TYR A 181 0.91 -7.77 -10.63
CA TYR A 181 1.78 -8.83 -10.13
C TYR A 181 2.24 -8.54 -8.69
N SER A 182 2.75 -7.34 -8.44
CA SER A 182 3.21 -6.89 -7.13
C SER A 182 2.11 -6.94 -6.07
N MET A 183 0.89 -6.55 -6.42
CA MET A 183 -0.27 -6.64 -5.53
C MET A 183 -0.62 -8.09 -5.17
N THR A 184 -0.56 -8.99 -6.14
CA THR A 184 -0.79 -10.42 -5.88
C THR A 184 0.25 -10.98 -4.91
N GLN A 185 1.53 -10.66 -5.12
CA GLN A 185 2.60 -11.06 -4.21
C GLN A 185 2.43 -10.47 -2.81
N PHE A 186 2.01 -9.21 -2.73
CA PHE A 186 1.71 -8.54 -1.46
C PHE A 186 0.68 -9.34 -0.63
N TYR A 187 -0.47 -9.71 -1.20
CA TYR A 187 -1.50 -10.47 -0.48
C TYR A 187 -1.02 -11.87 -0.08
N ASN A 188 -0.31 -12.56 -0.98
CA ASN A 188 0.25 -13.88 -0.70
C ASN A 188 1.25 -13.86 0.45
N ASN A 189 2.13 -12.85 0.47
CA ASN A 189 3.15 -12.70 1.49
C ASN A 189 2.53 -12.21 2.82
N LEU A 190 1.57 -11.30 2.78
CA LEU A 190 0.81 -10.86 3.96
C LEU A 190 0.14 -12.06 4.64
N SER A 191 -0.54 -12.91 3.87
CA SER A 191 -1.21 -14.10 4.41
C SER A 191 -0.23 -15.05 5.10
N LYS A 192 0.99 -15.20 4.58
CA LYS A 192 2.05 -15.99 5.21
C LYS A 192 2.57 -15.32 6.49
N ALA A 193 2.79 -14.01 6.46
CA ALA A 193 3.27 -13.24 7.60
C ALA A 193 2.30 -13.31 8.78
N VAL A 194 1.00 -13.10 8.54
CA VAL A 194 -0.03 -13.18 9.58
C VAL A 194 -0.11 -14.59 10.18
N LYS A 195 -0.02 -15.64 9.36
CA LYS A 195 0.03 -17.02 9.87
C LYS A 195 1.22 -17.27 10.78
N SER A 196 2.37 -16.64 10.53
CA SER A 196 3.58 -16.80 11.34
C SER A 196 3.54 -16.06 12.69
N LEU A 197 2.60 -15.13 12.88
CA LEU A 197 2.39 -14.48 14.19
C LEU A 197 1.64 -15.39 15.17
N ASN A 198 0.86 -16.34 14.65
CA ASN A 198 -0.04 -17.19 15.43
C ASN A 198 0.56 -18.59 15.70
N VAL A 199 1.85 -18.76 15.46
CA VAL A 199 2.66 -19.95 15.76
C VAL A 199 3.66 -19.62 16.87
#